data_c536bcfe8b7a989e63e3c91a2e851ec6
#
_entry.id   c536bcfe8b7a989e63e3c91a2e851ec6
#
_cell.length_a   1.000
_cell.length_b   1.000
_cell.length_c   1.000
_cell.angle_alpha   90.00
_cell.angle_beta   90.00
_cell.angle_gamma   90.00
#
_symmetry.space_group_name_H-M   'P 1'
#
loop_
_entity.id
_entity.type
_entity.pdbx_description
1 polymer ?
#
loop_
_entity_poly.entity_id
_entity_poly.type
_entity_poly.pdbx_seq_one_letter_code
_entity_poly.pdbx_strand_id
1 'polypeptide(L)'
;MIFSSFKTIAQPLRRWWRFIQTVIGIIFRHPVPGTSIIPILPDGRIVLIRRRDNGLWSLPGGMVDWGEDVATAVKRELAEETGLDLVKIRRLVGVYSAPDRDPRIHSICIVVEADVTGRMKVRDPLEVMEVRAFPPGALPPGQLAHDHSQQLQDYFAGLTTLA
;
A
#
# COMPACT_ATOMS: atom_id res chain seq x y z
N MET A 1 -35.97 -43.83 -30.19
CA MET A 1 -35.44 -42.55 -30.71
C MET A 1 -35.64 -41.42 -29.68
N ILE A 2 -34.99 -41.48 -28.52
CA ILE A 2 -35.10 -40.41 -27.48
C ILE A 2 -33.72 -40.26 -26.76
N PHE A 3 -32.67 -39.93 -27.52
CA PHE A 3 -31.35 -39.71 -26.89
C PHE A 3 -30.57 -38.51 -27.49
N SER A 4 -31.27 -37.58 -28.18
CA SER A 4 -30.59 -36.49 -28.89
C SER A 4 -30.72 -35.07 -28.25
N SER A 5 -31.52 -34.92 -27.16
CA SER A 5 -31.84 -33.57 -26.65
C SER A 5 -31.00 -33.09 -25.48
N PHE A 6 -30.16 -33.90 -24.86
CA PHE A 6 -29.39 -33.52 -23.66
C PHE A 6 -28.05 -32.80 -23.97
N LYS A 7 -27.56 -32.84 -25.21
CA LYS A 7 -26.27 -32.20 -25.58
C LYS A 7 -26.39 -30.72 -25.84
N THR A 8 -27.54 -30.16 -26.10
CA THR A 8 -27.72 -28.77 -26.55
C THR A 8 -27.80 -27.77 -25.40
N ILE A 9 -28.18 -28.19 -24.21
CA ILE A 9 -28.35 -27.32 -23.03
C ILE A 9 -27.03 -27.14 -22.26
N ALA A 10 -26.10 -28.08 -22.38
CA ALA A 10 -24.82 -28.02 -21.64
C ALA A 10 -23.83 -26.97 -22.15
N GLN A 11 -23.92 -26.57 -23.42
CA GLN A 11 -22.97 -25.60 -24.02
C GLN A 11 -23.14 -24.15 -23.52
N PRO A 12 -24.37 -23.59 -23.46
CA PRO A 12 -24.56 -22.24 -22.94
C PRO A 12 -24.21 -22.16 -21.45
N LEU A 13 -24.53 -23.20 -20.65
CA LEU A 13 -24.21 -23.24 -19.23
C LEU A 13 -22.70 -23.24 -18.96
N ARG A 14 -21.92 -23.97 -19.79
CA ARG A 14 -20.45 -23.97 -19.71
C ARG A 14 -19.85 -22.61 -20.11
N ARG A 15 -20.44 -21.90 -21.09
CA ARG A 15 -20.00 -20.55 -21.47
C ARG A 15 -20.28 -19.54 -20.36
N TRP A 16 -21.45 -19.58 -19.74
CA TRP A 16 -21.82 -18.78 -18.57
C TRP A 16 -20.91 -19.06 -17.37
N TRP A 17 -20.63 -20.32 -17.09
CA TRP A 17 -19.71 -20.70 -16.02
C TRP A 17 -18.29 -20.18 -16.24
N ARG A 18 -17.78 -20.28 -17.46
CA ARG A 18 -16.47 -19.69 -17.82
C ARG A 18 -16.48 -18.19 -17.71
N PHE A 19 -17.55 -17.52 -18.14
CA PHE A 19 -17.69 -16.08 -17.99
C PHE A 19 -17.68 -15.66 -16.52
N ILE A 20 -18.47 -16.35 -15.66
CA ILE A 20 -18.48 -16.13 -14.21
C ILE A 20 -17.08 -16.36 -13.61
N GLN A 21 -16.40 -17.44 -13.94
CA GLN A 21 -15.03 -17.71 -13.47
C GLN A 21 -14.05 -16.63 -13.93
N THR A 22 -14.20 -16.12 -15.16
CA THR A 22 -13.36 -15.03 -15.67
C THR A 22 -13.64 -13.74 -14.90
N VAL A 23 -14.89 -13.38 -14.68
CA VAL A 23 -15.28 -12.18 -13.91
C VAL A 23 -14.79 -12.28 -12.46
N ILE A 24 -14.99 -13.43 -11.81
CA ILE A 24 -14.46 -13.69 -10.46
C ILE A 24 -12.92 -13.60 -10.46
N GLY A 25 -12.26 -14.20 -11.45
CA GLY A 25 -10.81 -14.13 -11.60
C GLY A 25 -10.30 -12.69 -11.80
N ILE A 26 -11.03 -11.90 -12.57
CA ILE A 26 -10.75 -10.47 -12.75
C ILE A 26 -10.90 -9.72 -11.42
N ILE A 27 -11.97 -9.94 -10.67
CA ILE A 27 -12.23 -9.23 -9.41
C ILE A 27 -11.24 -9.63 -8.30
N PHE A 28 -10.91 -10.94 -8.17
CA PHE A 28 -10.11 -11.46 -7.06
C PHE A 28 -8.61 -11.67 -7.36
N ARG A 29 -8.15 -11.42 -8.59
CA ARG A 29 -6.75 -11.62 -9.00
C ARG A 29 -6.06 -10.33 -9.49
N HIS A 30 -6.65 -9.16 -9.26
CA HIS A 30 -5.98 -7.92 -9.55
C HIS A 30 -5.06 -7.52 -8.40
N PRO A 31 -3.85 -7.03 -8.71
CA PRO A 31 -3.03 -6.37 -7.71
C PRO A 31 -3.80 -5.18 -7.11
N VAL A 32 -3.69 -5.02 -5.81
CA VAL A 32 -4.31 -3.89 -5.11
C VAL A 32 -3.38 -2.69 -5.18
N PRO A 33 -3.82 -1.53 -5.70
CA PRO A 33 -3.01 -0.32 -5.66
C PRO A 33 -2.91 0.20 -4.23
N GLY A 34 -1.70 0.57 -3.83
CA GLY A 34 -1.44 1.14 -2.51
C GLY A 34 -0.37 2.21 -2.55
N THR A 35 -0.24 2.92 -1.45
CA THR A 35 0.78 3.95 -1.25
C THR A 35 1.60 3.64 -0.02
N SER A 36 2.89 4.03 -0.04
CA SER A 36 3.72 4.22 1.15
C SER A 36 4.34 5.61 1.10
N ILE A 37 4.46 6.24 2.23
CA ILE A 37 4.85 7.63 2.33
C ILE A 37 6.13 7.71 3.16
N ILE A 38 7.12 8.47 2.70
CA ILE A 38 8.28 8.87 3.49
C ILE A 38 8.04 10.30 3.94
N PRO A 39 7.39 10.50 5.11
CA PRO A 39 7.03 11.84 5.58
C PRO A 39 8.24 12.50 6.21
N ILE A 40 8.57 13.69 5.71
CA ILE A 40 9.69 14.50 6.19
C ILE A 40 9.16 15.71 6.95
N LEU A 41 9.50 15.79 8.23
CA LEU A 41 9.21 16.95 9.07
C LEU A 41 10.11 18.14 8.71
N PRO A 42 9.75 19.37 9.11
CA PRO A 42 10.58 20.56 8.86
C PRO A 42 12.01 20.47 9.42
N ASP A 43 12.23 19.64 10.44
CA ASP A 43 13.55 19.41 11.04
C ASP A 43 14.32 18.24 10.39
N GLY A 44 13.80 17.67 9.31
CA GLY A 44 14.41 16.59 8.53
C GLY A 44 14.19 15.18 9.08
N ARG A 45 13.46 15.00 10.18
CA ARG A 45 13.13 13.68 10.70
C ARG A 45 12.10 12.99 9.84
N ILE A 46 12.22 11.65 9.74
CA ILE A 46 11.28 10.77 9.06
C ILE A 46 10.26 10.25 10.07
N VAL A 47 8.97 10.29 9.71
CA VAL A 47 7.91 9.77 10.56
C VAL A 47 7.59 8.34 10.18
N LEU A 48 7.57 7.45 11.17
CA LEU A 48 7.14 6.06 11.06
C LEU A 48 5.97 5.80 12.00
N ILE A 49 5.18 4.82 11.64
CA ILE A 49 4.11 4.27 12.47
C ILE A 49 4.51 2.89 13.00
N ARG A 50 3.99 2.52 14.16
CA ARG A 50 4.09 1.17 14.67
C ARG A 50 2.77 0.45 14.47
N ARG A 51 2.80 -0.62 13.69
CA ARG A 51 1.61 -1.37 13.30
C ARG A 51 1.03 -2.16 14.48
N ARG A 52 -0.29 -2.28 14.52
CA ARG A 52 -0.97 -3.06 15.56
C ARG A 52 -0.98 -4.55 15.27
N ASP A 53 -1.03 -4.94 14.00
CA ASP A 53 -1.17 -6.33 13.58
C ASP A 53 0.09 -7.19 13.89
N ASN A 54 1.29 -6.59 13.78
CA ASN A 54 2.56 -7.30 13.95
C ASN A 54 3.56 -6.60 14.87
N GLY A 55 3.26 -5.39 15.35
CA GLY A 55 4.12 -4.61 16.25
C GLY A 55 5.38 -4.03 15.61
N LEU A 56 5.55 -4.17 14.29
CA LEU A 56 6.71 -3.66 13.56
C LEU A 56 6.52 -2.17 13.20
N TRP A 57 7.65 -1.49 13.02
CA TRP A 57 7.66 -0.15 12.45
C TRP A 57 7.43 -0.22 10.94
N SER A 58 6.77 0.77 10.39
CA SER A 58 6.47 0.86 8.97
C SER A 58 6.38 2.31 8.51
N LEU A 59 6.52 2.53 7.22
CA LEU A 59 6.08 3.76 6.59
C LEU A 59 4.55 3.86 6.70
N PRO A 60 3.98 5.06 6.94
CA PRO A 60 2.55 5.25 6.82
C PRO A 60 2.09 5.06 5.37
N GLY A 61 0.84 4.64 5.19
CA GLY A 61 0.25 4.41 3.88
C GLY A 61 -0.75 3.26 3.89
N GLY A 62 -1.51 3.16 2.83
CA GLY A 62 -2.56 2.18 2.67
C GLY A 62 -3.03 2.03 1.24
N MET A 63 -4.24 1.52 1.07
CA MET A 63 -4.83 1.31 -0.25
C MET A 63 -5.29 2.63 -0.87
N VAL A 64 -5.23 2.69 -2.20
CA VAL A 64 -5.88 3.74 -2.97
C VAL A 64 -7.34 3.33 -3.20
N ASP A 65 -8.26 4.11 -2.67
CA ASP A 65 -9.70 3.81 -2.75
C ASP A 65 -10.26 4.05 -4.15
N TRP A 66 -11.41 3.44 -4.42
CA TRP A 66 -12.10 3.63 -5.70
C TRP A 66 -12.45 5.11 -5.94
N GLY A 67 -11.98 5.64 -7.07
CA GLY A 67 -12.20 7.05 -7.45
C GLY A 67 -11.23 8.03 -6.80
N GLU A 68 -10.27 7.55 -6.01
CA GLU A 68 -9.22 8.36 -5.40
C GLU A 68 -7.96 8.39 -6.28
N ASP A 69 -7.30 9.51 -6.36
CA ASP A 69 -5.95 9.57 -6.92
C ASP A 69 -4.88 9.36 -5.83
N VAL A 70 -3.65 9.09 -6.28
CA VAL A 70 -2.53 8.79 -5.36
C VAL A 70 -2.27 9.93 -4.38
N ALA A 71 -2.36 11.19 -4.81
CA ALA A 71 -2.08 12.34 -3.95
C ALA A 71 -3.16 12.50 -2.86
N THR A 72 -4.41 12.20 -3.19
CA THR A 72 -5.53 12.19 -2.25
C THR A 72 -5.37 11.05 -1.24
N ALA A 73 -5.02 9.83 -1.69
CA ALA A 73 -4.73 8.70 -0.81
C ALA A 73 -3.57 9.02 0.16
N VAL A 74 -2.47 9.57 -0.33
CA VAL A 74 -1.34 10.03 0.49
C VAL A 74 -1.77 11.01 1.57
N LYS A 75 -2.59 12.02 1.22
CA LYS A 75 -3.09 13.01 2.18
C LYS A 75 -3.97 12.38 3.24
N ARG A 76 -4.89 11.49 2.84
CA ARG A 76 -5.82 10.79 3.74
C ARG A 76 -5.06 9.90 4.71
N GLU A 77 -4.19 9.01 4.22
CA GLU A 77 -3.42 8.08 5.03
C GLU A 77 -2.50 8.79 6.04
N LEU A 78 -1.82 9.87 5.63
CA LEU A 78 -1.03 10.70 6.54
C LEU A 78 -1.89 11.24 7.69
N ALA A 79 -3.08 11.76 7.38
CA ALA A 79 -3.96 12.33 8.39
C ALA A 79 -4.52 11.26 9.34
N GLU A 80 -4.88 10.08 8.83
CA GLU A 80 -5.49 8.99 9.59
C GLU A 80 -4.46 8.29 10.50
N GLU A 81 -3.32 7.93 9.96
CA GLU A 81 -2.32 7.15 10.69
C GLU A 81 -1.39 8.01 11.56
N THR A 82 -1.06 9.22 11.11
CA THR A 82 -0.05 10.05 11.79
C THR A 82 -0.58 11.34 12.39
N GLY A 83 -1.77 11.80 11.98
CA GLY A 83 -2.33 13.10 12.35
C GLY A 83 -1.64 14.30 11.72
N LEU A 84 -0.70 14.06 10.79
CA LEU A 84 0.02 15.10 10.08
C LEU A 84 -0.71 15.55 8.83
N ASP A 85 -0.41 16.78 8.41
CA ASP A 85 -0.92 17.39 7.20
C ASP A 85 0.13 17.32 6.09
N LEU A 86 -0.29 16.93 4.88
CA LEU A 86 0.55 16.95 3.69
C LEU A 86 0.78 18.43 3.26
N VAL A 87 2.04 18.82 3.17
CA VAL A 87 2.44 20.12 2.59
C VAL A 87 2.61 19.99 1.07
N LYS A 88 3.44 19.02 0.64
CA LYS A 88 3.62 18.68 -0.76
C LYS A 88 4.26 17.30 -0.92
N ILE A 89 3.98 16.64 -2.04
CA ILE A 89 4.77 15.50 -2.50
C ILE A 89 6.02 16.05 -3.19
N ARG A 90 7.20 15.62 -2.73
CA ARG A 90 8.49 16.06 -3.28
C ARG A 90 8.83 15.29 -4.56
N ARG A 91 8.73 13.96 -4.51
CA ARG A 91 9.07 13.08 -5.62
C ARG A 91 8.46 11.68 -5.47
N LEU A 92 8.39 10.99 -6.58
CA LEU A 92 8.23 9.54 -6.59
C LEU A 92 9.56 8.88 -6.16
N VAL A 93 9.51 8.00 -5.18
CA VAL A 93 10.64 7.18 -4.74
C VAL A 93 10.69 5.89 -5.53
N GLY A 94 9.55 5.26 -5.75
CA GLY A 94 9.49 4.06 -6.58
C GLY A 94 8.10 3.45 -6.66
N VAL A 95 8.01 2.41 -7.48
CA VAL A 95 6.84 1.52 -7.58
C VAL A 95 7.32 0.10 -7.33
N TYR A 96 6.74 -0.53 -6.33
CA TYR A 96 7.11 -1.87 -5.86
C TYR A 96 5.94 -2.82 -6.11
N SER A 97 6.17 -3.86 -6.90
CA SER A 97 5.10 -4.73 -7.40
C SER A 97 5.42 -6.22 -7.30
N ALA A 98 6.53 -6.62 -6.69
CA ALA A 98 6.88 -8.02 -6.52
C ALA A 98 5.75 -8.78 -5.76
N PRO A 99 5.28 -9.94 -6.26
CA PRO A 99 4.13 -10.63 -5.68
C PRO A 99 4.33 -11.11 -4.24
N ASP A 100 5.56 -11.29 -3.81
CA ASP A 100 5.96 -11.80 -2.50
C ASP A 100 6.31 -10.71 -1.48
N ARG A 101 6.19 -9.42 -1.87
CA ARG A 101 6.48 -8.29 -0.98
C ARG A 101 5.54 -8.19 0.23
N ASP A 102 4.29 -8.59 0.07
CA ASP A 102 3.30 -8.71 1.15
C ASP A 102 2.67 -10.11 1.10
N PRO A 103 2.86 -10.93 2.13
CA PRO A 103 2.34 -12.31 2.14
C PRO A 103 0.81 -12.41 2.15
N ARG A 104 0.11 -11.30 2.41
CA ARG A 104 -1.36 -11.26 2.53
C ARG A 104 -2.03 -10.99 1.18
N ILE A 105 -1.44 -10.13 0.35
CA ILE A 105 -2.03 -9.66 -0.90
C ILE A 105 -0.96 -9.33 -1.94
N HIS A 106 -1.26 -9.55 -3.22
CA HIS A 106 -0.46 -8.96 -4.29
C HIS A 106 -0.85 -7.48 -4.42
N SER A 107 0.08 -6.59 -4.09
CA SER A 107 -0.14 -5.14 -4.20
C SER A 107 0.90 -4.47 -5.08
N ILE A 108 0.50 -3.36 -5.69
CA ILE A 108 1.39 -2.41 -6.37
C ILE A 108 1.48 -1.18 -5.49
N CYS A 109 2.63 -0.97 -4.85
CA CYS A 109 2.85 0.12 -3.91
C CYS A 109 3.59 1.28 -4.58
N ILE A 110 2.99 2.45 -4.55
CA ILE A 110 3.57 3.71 -5.01
C ILE A 110 4.17 4.42 -3.80
N VAL A 111 5.50 4.55 -3.79
CA VAL A 111 6.24 5.17 -2.67
C VAL A 111 6.59 6.61 -3.02
N VAL A 112 6.21 7.54 -2.15
CA VAL A 112 6.47 8.96 -2.34
C VAL A 112 7.20 9.57 -1.14
N GLU A 113 8.09 10.53 -1.42
CA GLU A 113 8.64 11.44 -0.42
C GLU A 113 7.73 12.66 -0.30
N ALA A 114 7.38 13.03 0.94
CA ALA A 114 6.44 14.12 1.19
C ALA A 114 6.91 15.04 2.33
N ASP A 115 6.82 16.35 2.13
CA ASP A 115 6.88 17.32 3.22
C ASP A 115 5.59 17.31 4.01
N VAL A 116 5.71 17.22 5.33
CA VAL A 116 4.58 17.17 6.24
C VAL A 116 4.74 18.17 7.38
N THR A 117 3.61 18.57 7.96
CA THR A 117 3.55 19.49 9.11
C THR A 117 2.47 19.07 10.07
N GLY A 118 2.38 19.74 11.21
CA GLY A 118 1.32 19.50 12.19
C GLY A 118 1.81 18.75 13.42
N ARG A 119 0.87 18.21 14.18
CA ARG A 119 1.13 17.50 15.43
C ARG A 119 0.85 16.01 15.26
N MET A 120 1.87 15.18 15.47
CA MET A 120 1.72 13.73 15.45
C MET A 120 0.67 13.27 16.47
N LYS A 121 -0.31 12.49 16.00
CA LYS A 121 -1.37 11.90 16.81
C LYS A 121 -1.93 10.70 16.07
N VAL A 122 -1.92 9.53 16.69
CA VAL A 122 -2.66 8.37 16.17
C VAL A 122 -4.15 8.71 16.13
N ARG A 123 -4.75 8.67 14.94
CA ARG A 123 -6.20 8.87 14.75
C ARG A 123 -6.91 7.56 14.42
N ASP A 124 -6.19 6.60 13.85
CA ASP A 124 -6.68 5.23 13.68
C ASP A 124 -6.01 4.25 14.65
N PRO A 125 -6.55 4.09 15.86
CA PRO A 125 -6.01 3.18 16.87
C PRO A 125 -6.28 1.71 16.54
N LEU A 126 -7.06 1.38 15.50
CA LEU A 126 -7.29 0.01 15.08
C LEU A 126 -6.10 -0.54 14.27
N GLU A 127 -5.43 0.32 13.51
CA GLU A 127 -4.28 -0.04 12.69
C GLU A 127 -2.94 0.36 13.29
N VAL A 128 -2.87 1.52 13.97
CA VAL A 128 -1.64 2.12 14.47
C VAL A 128 -1.59 2.11 16.01
N MET A 129 -0.48 1.63 16.56
CA MET A 129 -0.19 1.67 18.01
C MET A 129 0.52 2.96 18.41
N GLU A 130 1.44 3.43 17.57
CA GLU A 130 2.36 4.53 17.89
C GLU A 130 2.78 5.25 16.60
N VAL A 131 2.96 6.55 16.68
CA VAL A 131 3.58 7.37 15.64
C VAL A 131 4.79 8.07 16.22
N ARG A 132 5.94 8.02 15.53
CA ARG A 132 7.19 8.62 16.03
C ARG A 132 8.07 9.13 14.89
N ALA A 133 8.78 10.22 15.15
CA ALA A 133 9.77 10.78 14.26
C ALA A 133 11.18 10.31 14.62
N PHE A 134 11.94 9.92 13.60
CA PHE A 134 13.31 9.41 13.72
C PHE A 134 14.27 10.23 12.88
N PRO A 135 15.48 10.56 13.37
CA PRO A 135 16.54 11.07 12.52
C PRO A 135 16.86 10.06 11.39
N PRO A 136 17.18 10.50 10.16
CA PRO A 136 17.51 9.61 9.06
C PRO A 136 18.58 8.56 9.37
N GLY A 137 19.59 8.95 10.18
CA GLY A 137 20.69 8.06 10.61
C GLY A 137 20.39 7.20 11.84
N ALA A 138 19.18 7.28 12.43
CA ALA A 138 18.81 6.57 13.65
C ALA A 138 17.40 6.01 13.56
N LEU A 139 17.11 5.34 12.44
CA LEU A 139 15.85 4.60 12.28
C LEU A 139 15.77 3.44 13.29
N PRO A 140 14.55 2.97 13.62
CA PRO A 140 14.42 1.89 14.60
C PRO A 140 15.20 0.65 14.14
N PRO A 141 15.91 0.00 15.09
CA PRO A 141 16.66 -1.21 14.76
C PRO A 141 15.74 -2.36 14.38
N GLY A 142 16.23 -3.23 13.51
CA GLY A 142 15.52 -4.42 13.04
C GLY A 142 14.84 -4.21 11.70
N GLN A 143 14.08 -5.23 11.33
CA GLN A 143 13.33 -5.21 10.07
C GLN A 143 12.06 -4.36 10.22
N LEU A 144 11.80 -3.51 9.25
CA LEU A 144 10.51 -2.85 9.13
C LEU A 144 9.48 -3.84 8.56
N ALA A 145 8.20 -3.49 8.70
CA ALA A 145 7.12 -4.29 8.12
C ALA A 145 7.25 -4.35 6.59
N HIS A 146 6.82 -5.47 6.02
CA HIS A 146 6.84 -5.70 4.57
C HIS A 146 8.24 -5.47 3.96
N ASP A 147 8.29 -4.81 2.81
CA ASP A 147 9.49 -4.40 2.09
C ASP A 147 9.94 -2.95 2.39
N HIS A 148 9.41 -2.32 3.46
CA HIS A 148 9.70 -0.92 3.78
C HIS A 148 11.18 -0.67 4.09
N SER A 149 11.91 -1.68 4.55
CA SER A 149 13.38 -1.58 4.71
C SER A 149 14.06 -1.36 3.35
N GLN A 150 13.64 -2.08 2.30
CA GLN A 150 14.15 -1.92 0.94
C GLN A 150 13.76 -0.54 0.38
N GLN A 151 12.51 -0.12 0.56
CA GLN A 151 12.04 1.19 0.11
C GLN A 151 12.86 2.35 0.70
N LEU A 152 13.21 2.26 1.99
CA LEU A 152 14.07 3.26 2.64
C LEU A 152 15.53 3.17 2.18
N GLN A 153 16.07 1.98 1.92
CA GLN A 153 17.41 1.82 1.35
C GLN A 153 17.50 2.51 -0.02
N ASP A 154 16.53 2.25 -0.91
CA ASP A 154 16.47 2.87 -2.23
C ASP A 154 16.31 4.39 -2.14
N TYR A 155 15.48 4.86 -1.19
CA TYR A 155 15.30 6.27 -0.90
C TYR A 155 16.62 6.96 -0.51
N PHE A 156 17.38 6.37 0.45
CA PHE A 156 18.67 6.91 0.89
C PHE A 156 19.75 6.81 -0.19
N ALA A 157 19.67 5.82 -1.06
CA ALA A 157 20.55 5.73 -2.23
C ALA A 157 20.22 6.76 -3.33
N GLY A 158 19.15 7.54 -3.16
CA GLY A 158 18.72 8.55 -4.14
C GLY A 158 18.10 7.94 -5.41
N LEU A 159 17.71 6.66 -5.37
CA LEU A 159 17.15 5.95 -6.52
C LEU A 159 15.68 6.32 -6.74
N THR A 160 15.24 6.17 -7.99
CA THR A 160 13.83 6.02 -8.33
C THR A 160 13.66 4.60 -8.87
N THR A 161 12.96 3.76 -8.12
CA THR A 161 12.95 2.31 -8.30
C THR A 161 11.68 1.84 -8.98
N LEU A 162 11.81 0.87 -9.89
CA LEU A 162 10.71 0.03 -10.37
C LEU A 162 11.07 -1.42 -10.04
N ALA A 163 10.42 -2.02 -9.03
CA ALA A 163 10.73 -3.35 -8.49
C ALA A 163 9.45 -4.19 -8.22
#